data_b6ce4bd9171ccaba3818d6048d6aed6d
#
_entry.id   b6ce4bd9171ccaba3818d6048d6aed6d
#
_cell.length_a   1.000
_cell.length_b   1.000
_cell.length_c   1.000
_cell.angle_alpha   90.00
_cell.angle_beta   90.00
_cell.angle_gamma   90.00
#
_symmetry.space_group_name_H-M   'P 1'
#
loop_
_entity.id
_entity.type
_entity.pdbx_description
1 polymer ?
#
loop_
_entity_poly.entity_id
_entity_poly.type
_entity_poly.pdbx_seq_one_letter_code
_entity_poly.pdbx_strand_id
1 'polypeptide(L)'
;RVLSLLKELNKSHGLTVVIVSHSMEDIAKYADRMIVLSKGKLALSGVPKELFQRSGDIERLGLAIPSAASVVQRLCNMGHSVDKTACTPLSAAETIAEMLNKTSERKV
;
A
#
# COMPACT_ATOMS: atom_id res chain seq x y z
N ARG A 1 5.88 -18.97 3.99
CA ARG A 1 6.71 -17.77 3.85
C ARG A 1 7.05 -17.16 5.20
N VAL A 2 8.26 -16.65 5.31
CA VAL A 2 8.75 -16.09 6.57
C VAL A 2 7.93 -14.87 7.01
N LEU A 3 7.60 -13.97 6.10
CA LEU A 3 6.85 -12.75 6.44
C LEU A 3 5.44 -13.02 6.94
N SER A 4 4.73 -13.97 6.33
CA SER A 4 3.39 -14.32 6.80
C SER A 4 3.45 -15.01 8.16
N LEU A 5 4.48 -15.82 8.42
CA LEU A 5 4.70 -16.44 9.72
C LEU A 5 4.98 -15.39 10.80
N LEU A 6 5.83 -14.39 10.50
CA LEU A 6 6.12 -13.30 11.42
C LEU A 6 4.86 -12.47 11.73
N LYS A 7 4.01 -12.26 10.74
CA LYS A 7 2.75 -11.54 10.93
C LYS A 7 1.80 -12.32 11.85
N GLU A 8 1.73 -13.63 11.69
CA GLU A 8 0.95 -14.49 12.58
C GLU A 8 1.45 -14.44 14.02
N LEU A 9 2.77 -14.51 14.22
CA LEU A 9 3.36 -14.40 15.55
C LEU A 9 3.07 -13.04 16.18
N ASN A 10 3.11 -11.99 15.41
CA ASN A 10 2.77 -10.66 15.88
C ASN A 10 1.32 -10.60 16.38
N LYS A 11 0.38 -11.13 15.62
CA LYS A 11 -1.04 -11.14 15.99
C LYS A 11 -1.35 -12.09 17.14
N SER A 12 -0.78 -13.30 17.11
CA SER A 12 -1.09 -14.35 18.08
C SER A 12 -0.44 -14.14 19.43
N HIS A 13 0.78 -13.65 19.44
CA HIS A 13 1.61 -13.57 20.66
C HIS A 13 1.96 -12.14 21.05
N GLY A 14 1.47 -11.15 20.34
CA GLY A 14 1.75 -9.74 20.65
C GLY A 14 3.21 -9.33 20.47
N LEU A 15 3.97 -10.07 19.67
CA LEU A 15 5.38 -9.77 19.42
C LEU A 15 5.52 -8.56 18.52
N THR A 16 6.45 -7.68 18.85
CA THR A 16 6.83 -6.58 17.99
C THR A 16 7.91 -7.06 17.02
N VAL A 17 7.65 -6.92 15.72
CA VAL A 17 8.59 -7.35 14.68
C VAL A 17 9.03 -6.15 13.87
N VAL A 18 10.34 -5.97 13.71
CA VAL A 18 10.92 -4.91 12.87
C VAL A 18 11.61 -5.57 11.69
N ILE A 19 11.24 -5.14 10.48
CA ILE A 19 11.79 -5.68 9.23
C ILE A 19 12.40 -4.55 8.42
N VAL A 20 13.61 -4.76 7.92
CA VAL A 20 14.24 -3.85 6.97
C VAL A 20 14.11 -4.45 5.58
N SER A 21 13.49 -3.72 4.67
CA SER A 21 13.21 -4.22 3.32
C SER A 21 13.24 -3.10 2.30
N HIS A 22 13.63 -3.44 1.08
CA HIS A 22 13.52 -2.56 -0.09
C HIS A 22 12.26 -2.85 -0.89
N SER A 23 11.50 -3.88 -0.51
CA SER A 23 10.29 -4.27 -1.21
C SER A 23 9.07 -3.50 -0.67
N MET A 24 8.61 -2.52 -1.42
CA MET A 24 7.41 -1.76 -1.06
C MET A 24 6.16 -2.63 -1.09
N GLU A 25 6.16 -3.67 -1.94
CA GLU A 25 5.06 -4.65 -2.01
C GLU A 25 4.90 -5.40 -0.68
N ASP A 26 6.02 -5.88 -0.11
CA ASP A 26 6.01 -6.60 1.17
C ASP A 26 5.59 -5.67 2.31
N ILE A 27 6.08 -4.44 2.31
CA ILE A 27 5.71 -3.45 3.32
C ILE A 27 4.21 -3.15 3.25
N ALA A 28 3.66 -2.97 2.04
CA ALA A 28 2.23 -2.72 1.86
C ALA A 28 1.38 -3.88 2.39
N LYS A 29 1.86 -5.11 2.22
CA LYS A 29 1.09 -6.31 2.57
C LYS A 29 1.17 -6.66 4.07
N TYR A 30 2.33 -6.50 4.69
CA TYR A 30 2.57 -7.02 6.04
C TYR A 30 2.79 -5.97 7.12
N ALA A 31 3.26 -4.79 6.79
CA ALA A 31 3.63 -3.80 7.81
C ALA A 31 2.43 -3.02 8.32
N ASP A 32 2.38 -2.81 9.63
CA ASP A 32 1.39 -1.94 10.26
C ASP A 32 1.82 -0.48 10.22
N ARG A 33 3.13 -0.25 10.34
CA ARG A 33 3.74 1.07 10.21
C ARG A 33 5.05 0.96 9.45
N MET A 34 5.40 2.01 8.74
CA MET A 34 6.68 2.07 8.06
C MET A 34 7.44 3.34 8.39
N ILE A 35 8.74 3.25 8.34
CA ILE A 35 9.66 4.36 8.53
C ILE A 35 10.57 4.39 7.32
N VAL A 36 10.69 5.55 6.70
CA VAL A 36 11.61 5.74 5.57
C VAL A 36 12.79 6.58 6.04
N LEU A 37 13.98 6.03 5.86
CA LEU A 37 15.22 6.72 6.19
C LEU A 37 15.90 7.18 4.91
N SER A 38 16.43 8.39 4.91
CA SER A 38 17.18 8.94 3.80
C SER A 38 18.36 9.72 4.34
N LYS A 39 19.55 9.41 3.84
CA LYS A 39 20.80 10.08 4.25
C LYS A 39 21.01 10.05 5.78
N GLY A 40 20.66 8.93 6.39
CA GLY A 40 20.81 8.74 7.83
C GLY A 40 19.78 9.46 8.69
N LYS A 41 18.75 10.01 8.08
CA LYS A 41 17.70 10.77 8.81
C LYS A 41 16.32 10.19 8.51
N LEU A 42 15.42 10.37 9.46
CA LEU A 42 14.00 10.01 9.28
C LEU A 42 13.38 10.95 8.22
N ALA A 43 12.94 10.39 7.12
CA ALA A 43 12.29 11.16 6.06
C ALA A 43 10.77 11.10 6.16
N LEU A 44 10.20 9.90 6.35
CA LEU A 44 8.76 9.68 6.44
C LEU A 44 8.48 8.61 7.49
N SER A 45 7.34 8.73 8.16
CA SER A 45 6.87 7.73 9.13
C SER A 45 5.35 7.71 9.13
N GLY A 46 4.76 6.55 9.21
CA GLY A 46 3.31 6.42 9.29
C GLY A 46 2.78 5.07 8.81
N VAL A 47 1.49 5.02 8.57
CA VAL A 47 0.82 3.84 8.05
C VAL A 47 1.10 3.72 6.54
N PRO A 48 1.47 2.53 6.03
CA PRO A 48 1.79 2.38 4.60
C PRO A 48 0.70 2.89 3.67
N LYS A 49 -0.56 2.61 3.95
CA LYS A 49 -1.69 3.06 3.12
C LYS A 49 -1.71 4.57 2.93
N GLU A 50 -1.43 5.32 4.00
CA GLU A 50 -1.40 6.77 3.95
C GLU A 50 -0.17 7.30 3.22
N LEU A 51 0.99 6.71 3.50
CA LEU A 51 2.24 7.15 2.88
C LEU A 51 2.27 6.88 1.38
N PHE A 52 1.70 5.76 0.94
CA PHE A 52 1.67 5.44 -0.50
C PHE A 52 0.74 6.37 -1.30
N GLN A 53 -0.18 7.06 -0.65
CA GLN A 53 -0.95 8.11 -1.31
C GLN A 53 -0.10 9.35 -1.58
N ARG A 54 1.00 9.51 -0.88
CA ARG A 54 1.96 10.60 -1.06
C ARG A 54 3.09 10.16 -2.01
N SER A 55 2.72 9.67 -3.19
CA SER A 55 3.67 9.10 -4.15
C SER A 55 4.78 10.06 -4.55
N GLY A 56 4.48 11.35 -4.68
CA GLY A 56 5.49 12.36 -5.01
C GLY A 56 6.59 12.46 -3.96
N ASP A 57 6.24 12.37 -2.69
CA ASP A 57 7.23 12.41 -1.59
C ASP A 57 8.10 11.16 -1.59
N ILE A 58 7.50 10.00 -1.82
CA ILE A 58 8.22 8.72 -1.87
C ILE A 58 9.15 8.67 -3.08
N GLU A 59 8.70 9.14 -4.23
CA GLU A 59 9.52 9.18 -5.45
C GLU A 59 10.71 10.13 -5.32
N ARG A 60 10.56 11.25 -4.63
CA ARG A 60 11.67 12.16 -4.34
C ARG A 60 12.78 11.50 -3.54
N LEU A 61 12.45 10.50 -2.74
CA LEU A 61 13.42 9.75 -1.95
C LEU A 61 14.07 8.61 -2.74
N GLY A 62 13.76 8.48 -4.02
CA GLY A 62 14.29 7.44 -4.88
C GLY A 62 13.61 6.10 -4.72
N LEU A 63 12.43 6.08 -4.10
CA LEU A 63 11.65 4.86 -3.89
C LEU A 63 10.44 4.83 -4.81
N ALA A 64 9.99 3.65 -5.14
CA ALA A 64 8.79 3.45 -5.94
C ALA A 64 7.65 2.95 -5.03
N ILE A 65 6.43 3.44 -5.27
CA ILE A 65 5.27 2.90 -4.57
C ILE A 65 4.90 1.53 -5.15
N PRO A 66 4.15 0.67 -4.42
CA PRO A 66 3.69 -0.59 -4.97
C PRO A 66 2.91 -0.40 -6.27
N SER A 67 3.06 -1.35 -7.20
CA SER A 67 2.38 -1.27 -8.50
C SER A 67 0.86 -1.13 -8.37
N ALA A 68 0.27 -1.85 -7.41
CA ALA A 68 -1.17 -1.77 -7.14
C ALA A 68 -1.59 -0.36 -6.73
N ALA A 69 -0.81 0.29 -5.86
CA ALA A 69 -1.09 1.67 -5.44
C ALA A 69 -0.99 2.63 -6.62
N SER A 70 -0.02 2.44 -7.50
CA SER A 70 0.17 3.25 -8.69
C SER A 70 -1.05 3.17 -9.63
N VAL A 71 -1.54 1.96 -9.88
CA VAL A 71 -2.74 1.74 -10.71
C VAL A 71 -3.97 2.43 -10.11
N VAL A 72 -4.18 2.25 -8.82
CA VAL A 72 -5.33 2.86 -8.11
C VAL A 72 -5.26 4.38 -8.17
N GLN A 73 -4.08 4.97 -7.98
CA GLN A 73 -3.90 6.42 -8.06
C GLN A 73 -4.21 6.96 -9.47
N ARG A 74 -3.79 6.24 -10.51
CA ARG A 74 -4.12 6.61 -11.88
C ARG A 74 -5.62 6.61 -12.13
N LEU A 75 -6.31 5.58 -11.66
CA LEU A 75 -7.77 5.51 -11.78
C LEU A 75 -8.46 6.65 -11.05
N CYS A 76 -8.00 7.00 -9.85
CA CYS A 76 -8.52 8.15 -9.11
C CYS A 76 -8.32 9.45 -9.88
N ASN A 77 -7.13 9.65 -10.46
CA ASN A 77 -6.82 10.84 -11.23
C ASN A 77 -7.65 10.96 -12.52
N MET A 78 -8.08 9.84 -13.05
CA MET A 78 -8.96 9.78 -14.22
C MET A 78 -10.44 10.01 -13.87
N GLY A 79 -10.76 10.19 -12.59
CA GLY A 79 -12.12 10.43 -12.13
C GLY A 79 -12.91 9.20 -11.74
N HIS A 80 -12.27 8.02 -11.70
CA HIS A 80 -12.95 6.80 -11.26
C HIS A 80 -13.09 6.73 -9.74
N SER A 81 -14.17 6.13 -9.30
CA SER A 81 -14.46 5.96 -7.87
C SER A 81 -13.84 4.66 -7.36
N VAL A 82 -12.61 4.74 -6.89
CA VAL A 82 -11.85 3.61 -6.33
C VAL A 82 -11.33 3.97 -4.95
N ASP A 83 -11.03 2.95 -4.14
CA ASP A 83 -10.46 3.14 -2.81
C ASP A 83 -8.99 3.60 -2.94
N LYS A 84 -8.73 4.84 -2.57
CA LYS A 84 -7.39 5.45 -2.65
C LYS A 84 -6.37 4.77 -1.74
N THR A 85 -6.83 4.05 -0.71
CA THR A 85 -5.94 3.39 0.24
C THR A 85 -5.50 2.01 -0.21
N ALA A 86 -6.06 1.48 -1.30
CA ALA A 86 -5.68 0.18 -1.83
C ALA A 86 -4.24 0.21 -2.32
N CYS A 87 -3.39 -0.64 -1.77
CA CYS A 87 -1.97 -0.67 -2.10
C CYS A 87 -1.42 -2.09 -2.28
N THR A 88 -2.27 -3.11 -2.21
CA THR A 88 -1.90 -4.50 -2.51
C THR A 88 -2.67 -4.98 -3.73
N PRO A 89 -2.17 -6.00 -4.46
CA PRO A 89 -2.88 -6.53 -5.61
C PRO A 89 -4.31 -6.95 -5.30
N LEU A 90 -4.53 -7.59 -4.15
CA LEU A 90 -5.86 -8.03 -3.75
C LEU A 90 -6.81 -6.85 -3.49
N SER A 91 -6.38 -5.86 -2.71
CA SER A 91 -7.21 -4.69 -2.40
C SER A 91 -7.48 -3.85 -3.65
N ALA A 92 -6.51 -3.72 -4.54
CA ALA A 92 -6.70 -3.04 -5.83
C ALA A 92 -7.71 -3.78 -6.69
N ALA A 93 -7.62 -5.09 -6.77
CA ALA A 93 -8.56 -5.91 -7.54
C ALA A 93 -9.99 -5.77 -7.02
N GLU A 94 -10.16 -5.78 -5.70
CA GLU A 94 -11.47 -5.62 -5.08
C GLU A 94 -12.12 -4.27 -5.41
N THR A 95 -11.37 -3.18 -5.28
CA THR A 95 -11.92 -1.85 -5.55
C THR A 95 -12.21 -1.64 -7.04
N ILE A 96 -11.39 -2.21 -7.93
CA ILE A 96 -11.62 -2.14 -9.37
C ILE A 96 -12.87 -2.97 -9.75
N ALA A 97 -13.03 -4.14 -9.17
CA ALA A 97 -14.22 -4.98 -9.41
C ALA A 97 -15.50 -4.25 -9.00
N GLU A 98 -15.50 -3.60 -7.84
CA GLU A 98 -16.63 -2.80 -7.39
C GLU A 98 -16.94 -1.65 -8.35
N MET A 99 -15.92 -0.97 -8.82
CA MET A 99 -16.06 0.12 -9.79
C MET A 99 -16.73 -0.38 -11.08
N LEU A 100 -16.27 -1.52 -11.60
CA LEU A 100 -16.82 -2.11 -12.81
C LEU A 100 -18.26 -2.58 -12.63
N ASN A 101 -18.59 -3.15 -11.47
CA ASN A 101 -19.95 -3.58 -11.16
C ASN A 101 -20.92 -2.40 -11.13
N LYS A 102 -20.51 -1.30 -10.51
CA LYS A 102 -21.32 -0.07 -10.47
C LYS A 102 -21.56 0.50 -11.86
N THR A 103 -20.53 0.46 -12.70
CA THR A 103 -20.64 0.92 -14.11
C THR A 103 -21.61 0.03 -14.88
N SER A 104 -21.56 -1.29 -14.69
CA SER A 104 -22.48 -2.23 -15.33
C SER A 104 -23.93 -1.98 -14.91
N GLU A 105 -24.17 -1.74 -13.64
CA GLU A 105 -25.50 -1.44 -13.11
C GLU A 105 -26.08 -0.17 -13.72
N ARG A 106 -25.25 0.82 -13.97
CA ARG A 106 -25.68 2.09 -14.57
C ARG A 106 -26.09 1.97 -16.03
N LYS A 107 -25.66 0.94 -16.72
CA LYS A 107 -25.98 0.71 -18.13
C LYS A 107 -27.34 0.06 -18.35
N VAL A 108 -27.95 -0.39 -17.30
CA VAL A 108 -29.32 -0.95 -17.33
C VAL A 108 -30.39 0.16 -17.23
#